data_72824aacaf28b03e7b16ccdce1a1f4bb
#
_entry.id   72824aacaf28b03e7b16ccdce1a1f4bb
#
_cell.length_a   1.000
_cell.length_b   1.000
_cell.length_c   1.000
_cell.angle_alpha   90.00
_cell.angle_beta   90.00
_cell.angle_gamma   90.00
#
_symmetry.space_group_name_H-M   'P 1'
#
loop_
_entity.id
_entity.type
_entity.pdbx_description
1 polymer ?
#
loop_
_entity_poly.entity_id
_entity_poly.type
_entity_poly.pdbx_seq_one_letter_code
_entity_poly.pdbx_strand_id
1 'polypeptide(L)'
;MSLILIYIHGQYGSPEEAEHYRALLPGCEVIGFDYKAQTPWEAEREFAEYFDGLAERGCGSIGIIANSIGAFYAMCALAGRSIAVAYFISPIVDLERIEGVTLDEEHLRYVRQHPIDWRVPTHILYGENDNLT
;
A
#
# COMPACT_ATOMS: atom_id res chain seq x y z
N MET A 1 -14.67 -7.45 -17.09
CA MET A 1 -13.82 -6.32 -16.71
C MET A 1 -12.52 -6.81 -16.16
N SER A 2 -11.43 -6.22 -16.60
CA SER A 2 -10.12 -6.63 -16.15
C SER A 2 -9.78 -5.98 -14.80
N LEU A 3 -9.05 -6.71 -14.00
CA LEU A 3 -8.53 -6.21 -12.73
C LEU A 3 -7.17 -5.57 -12.97
N ILE A 4 -7.01 -4.36 -12.50
CA ILE A 4 -5.74 -3.64 -12.53
C ILE A 4 -5.18 -3.65 -11.12
N LEU A 5 -3.95 -4.13 -10.97
CA LEU A 5 -3.27 -4.16 -9.68
C LEU A 5 -2.23 -3.05 -9.62
N ILE A 6 -2.32 -2.22 -8.61
CA ILE A 6 -1.36 -1.14 -8.39
C ILE A 6 -0.34 -1.63 -7.37
N TYR A 7 0.92 -1.68 -7.76
CA TYR A 7 2.00 -2.08 -6.86
C TYR A 7 2.51 -0.90 -6.06
N ILE A 8 2.51 -1.04 -4.75
CA ILE A 8 2.96 -0.01 -3.80
C ILE A 8 4.19 -0.54 -3.08
N HIS A 9 5.35 0.02 -3.42
CA HIS A 9 6.63 -0.47 -2.90
C HIS A 9 6.84 -0.12 -1.43
N GLY A 10 7.79 -0.82 -0.79
CA GLY A 10 8.18 -0.52 0.58
C GLY A 10 9.29 0.52 0.63
N GLN A 11 9.81 0.75 1.83
CA GLN A 11 10.94 1.66 2.02
C GLN A 11 12.14 1.11 1.26
N TYR A 12 12.86 1.98 0.55
CA TYR A 12 13.99 1.65 -0.31
C TYR A 12 13.63 0.80 -1.53
N GLY A 13 12.35 0.52 -1.74
CA GLY A 13 11.88 -0.16 -2.94
C GLY A 13 11.65 0.82 -4.08
N SER A 14 11.09 0.31 -5.19
CA SER A 14 10.81 1.11 -6.35
C SER A 14 9.62 0.56 -7.13
N PRO A 15 9.00 1.39 -7.99
CA PRO A 15 7.89 0.91 -8.83
C PRO A 15 8.30 -0.16 -9.82
N GLU A 16 9.58 -0.25 -10.16
CA GLU A 16 10.10 -1.27 -11.07
C GLU A 16 9.93 -2.69 -10.52
N GLU A 17 9.77 -2.84 -9.23
CA GLU A 17 9.49 -4.14 -8.59
C GLU A 17 8.17 -4.73 -9.07
N ALA A 18 7.30 -3.92 -9.67
CA ALA A 18 6.06 -4.41 -10.25
C ALA A 18 6.30 -5.46 -11.35
N GLU A 19 7.45 -5.43 -12.01
CA GLU A 19 7.81 -6.41 -13.03
C GLU A 19 7.77 -7.83 -12.48
N HIS A 20 8.21 -8.02 -11.25
CA HIS A 20 8.19 -9.32 -10.60
C HIS A 20 6.76 -9.88 -10.53
N TYR A 21 5.81 -9.02 -10.21
CA TYR A 21 4.42 -9.43 -10.08
C TYR A 21 3.72 -9.59 -11.42
N ARG A 22 4.14 -8.84 -12.43
CA ARG A 22 3.64 -9.04 -13.78
C ARG A 22 3.96 -10.44 -14.28
N ALA A 23 5.16 -10.91 -14.00
CA ALA A 23 5.58 -12.26 -14.39
C ALA A 23 4.77 -13.34 -13.67
N LEU A 24 4.38 -13.09 -12.42
CA LEU A 24 3.62 -14.06 -11.63
C LEU A 24 2.12 -14.03 -11.95
N LEU A 25 1.63 -12.94 -12.50
CA LEU A 25 0.20 -12.71 -12.70
C LEU A 25 -0.08 -12.29 -14.16
N PRO A 26 0.17 -13.19 -15.12
CA PRO A 26 0.09 -12.82 -16.54
C PRO A 26 -1.31 -12.43 -17.01
N GLY A 27 -2.35 -12.79 -16.26
CA GLY A 27 -3.72 -12.42 -16.60
C GLY A 27 -4.15 -11.06 -16.07
N CYS A 28 -3.27 -10.36 -15.32
CA CYS A 28 -3.58 -9.07 -14.71
C CYS A 28 -2.64 -8.00 -15.22
N GLU A 29 -3.13 -6.77 -15.29
CA GLU A 29 -2.27 -5.62 -15.51
C GLU A 29 -1.74 -5.15 -14.16
N VAL A 30 -0.42 -5.05 -14.02
CA VAL A 30 0.23 -4.59 -12.79
C VAL A 30 0.99 -3.31 -13.10
N ILE A 31 0.67 -2.24 -12.39
CA ILE A 31 1.27 -0.92 -12.59
C ILE A 31 2.00 -0.52 -11.31
N GLY A 32 3.27 -0.14 -11.43
CA GLY A 32 4.04 0.36 -10.30
C GLY A 32 3.70 1.81 -10.00
N PHE A 33 3.36 2.10 -8.74
CA PHE A 33 3.07 3.44 -8.29
C PHE A 33 4.35 4.06 -7.72
N ASP A 34 4.87 5.06 -8.42
CA ASP A 34 6.11 5.74 -8.01
C ASP A 34 5.79 6.86 -7.01
N TYR A 35 5.34 6.46 -5.82
CA TYR A 35 5.01 7.44 -4.80
C TYR A 35 6.27 7.95 -4.09
N LYS A 36 6.19 9.16 -3.57
CA LYS A 36 7.33 9.83 -2.91
C LYS A 36 7.09 10.07 -1.42
N ALA A 37 5.89 9.83 -0.94
CA ALA A 37 5.52 10.07 0.46
C ALA A 37 6.48 9.35 1.41
N GLN A 38 6.85 10.02 2.48
CA GLN A 38 7.69 9.47 3.54
C GLN A 38 6.99 9.55 4.89
N THR A 39 5.74 10.00 4.91
CA THR A 39 4.93 10.09 6.10
C THR A 39 3.51 9.65 5.76
N PRO A 40 2.73 9.20 6.77
CA PRO A 40 1.34 8.80 6.51
C PRO A 40 0.48 9.93 5.98
N TRP A 41 0.69 11.16 6.45
CA TRP A 41 -0.11 12.28 5.97
C TRP A 41 0.23 12.69 4.54
N GLU A 42 1.49 12.57 4.15
CA GLU A 42 1.88 12.78 2.75
C GLU A 42 1.28 11.70 1.85
N ALA A 43 1.30 10.47 2.32
CA ALA A 43 0.73 9.33 1.59
C ALA A 43 -0.77 9.52 1.38
N GLU A 44 -1.47 10.00 2.40
CA GLU A 44 -2.91 10.21 2.31
C GLU A 44 -3.26 11.13 1.14
N ARG A 45 -2.52 12.21 0.97
CA ARG A 45 -2.74 13.15 -0.13
C ARG A 45 -2.30 12.59 -1.47
N GLU A 46 -1.08 12.07 -1.54
CA GLU A 46 -0.51 11.58 -2.79
C GLU A 46 -1.28 10.39 -3.36
N PHE A 47 -1.65 9.45 -2.49
CA PHE A 47 -2.41 8.28 -2.92
C PHE A 47 -3.82 8.66 -3.36
N ALA A 48 -4.45 9.61 -2.65
CA ALA A 48 -5.77 10.08 -3.03
C ALA A 48 -5.75 10.65 -4.46
N GLU A 49 -4.79 11.50 -4.76
CA GLU A 49 -4.67 12.09 -6.09
C GLU A 49 -4.44 11.04 -7.17
N TYR A 50 -3.58 10.08 -6.90
CA TYR A 50 -3.27 9.03 -7.86
C TYR A 50 -4.47 8.15 -8.17
N PHE A 51 -5.16 7.70 -7.12
CA PHE A 51 -6.30 6.80 -7.29
C PHE A 51 -7.53 7.53 -7.83
N ASP A 52 -7.71 8.81 -7.52
CA ASP A 52 -8.75 9.63 -8.15
C ASP A 52 -8.49 9.75 -9.65
N GLY A 53 -7.23 9.93 -10.04
CA GLY A 53 -6.86 9.97 -11.45
C GLY A 53 -7.17 8.67 -12.18
N LEU A 54 -6.98 7.52 -11.53
CA LEU A 54 -7.33 6.23 -12.12
C LEU A 54 -8.84 6.10 -12.31
N ALA A 55 -9.62 6.56 -11.33
CA ALA A 55 -11.07 6.53 -11.43
C ALA A 55 -11.58 7.41 -12.57
N GLU A 56 -10.99 8.57 -12.76
CA GLU A 56 -11.35 9.49 -13.84
C GLU A 56 -11.06 8.90 -15.22
N ARG A 57 -10.06 8.05 -15.34
CA ARG A 57 -9.72 7.39 -16.60
C ARG A 57 -10.64 6.21 -16.92
N GLY A 58 -11.59 5.91 -16.05
CA GLY A 58 -12.51 4.81 -16.27
C GLY A 58 -11.86 3.44 -16.16
N CYS A 59 -10.82 3.32 -15.37
CA CYS A 59 -10.21 2.02 -15.08
C CYS A 59 -11.24 1.08 -14.47
N GLY A 60 -11.16 -0.20 -14.79
CA GLY A 60 -12.08 -1.19 -14.25
C GLY A 60 -11.86 -1.42 -12.76
N SER A 61 -11.99 -2.66 -12.30
CA SER A 61 -11.73 -2.98 -10.90
C SER A 61 -10.26 -2.76 -10.57
N ILE A 62 -10.00 -2.11 -9.44
CA ILE A 62 -8.66 -1.81 -8.98
C ILE A 62 -8.36 -2.58 -7.71
N GLY A 63 -7.23 -3.31 -7.71
CA GLY A 63 -6.69 -3.94 -6.53
C GLY A 63 -5.32 -3.38 -6.25
N ILE A 64 -4.72 -3.77 -5.14
CA ILE A 64 -3.37 -3.32 -4.78
C ILE A 64 -2.50 -4.50 -4.35
N ILE A 65 -1.20 -4.36 -4.61
CA ILE A 65 -0.16 -5.23 -4.06
C ILE A 65 0.76 -4.27 -3.30
N ALA A 66 0.81 -4.36 -1.98
CA ALA A 66 1.57 -3.42 -1.18
C ALA A 66 2.60 -4.15 -0.32
N ASN A 67 3.81 -3.64 -0.31
CA ASN A 67 4.94 -4.25 0.37
C ASN A 67 5.35 -3.42 1.59
N SER A 68 5.48 -4.06 2.74
CA SER A 68 6.04 -3.48 3.96
C SER A 68 5.32 -2.19 4.37
N ILE A 69 6.01 -1.06 4.46
CA ILE A 69 5.41 0.21 4.85
C ILE A 69 4.39 0.72 3.81
N GLY A 70 4.52 0.27 2.56
CA GLY A 70 3.53 0.59 1.54
C GLY A 70 2.14 0.12 1.91
N ALA A 71 2.03 -1.03 2.58
CA ALA A 71 0.74 -1.52 3.07
C ALA A 71 0.16 -0.59 4.13
N PHE A 72 0.99 -0.08 5.03
CA PHE A 72 0.54 0.86 6.05
C PHE A 72 0.01 2.14 5.42
N TYR A 73 0.76 2.71 4.47
CA TYR A 73 0.34 3.92 3.76
C TYR A 73 -0.96 3.69 2.99
N ALA A 74 -1.10 2.52 2.36
CA ALA A 74 -2.32 2.18 1.64
C ALA A 74 -3.52 2.14 2.58
N MET A 75 -3.37 1.52 3.74
CA MET A 75 -4.46 1.44 4.71
C MET A 75 -4.84 2.83 5.24
N CYS A 76 -3.87 3.72 5.43
CA CYS A 76 -4.15 5.08 5.88
C CYS A 76 -4.86 5.90 4.80
N ALA A 77 -4.43 5.74 3.56
CA ALA A 77 -4.87 6.62 2.48
C ALA A 77 -6.10 6.12 1.73
N LEU A 78 -6.28 4.80 1.65
CA LEU A 78 -7.28 4.21 0.77
C LEU A 78 -8.46 3.59 1.51
N ALA A 79 -8.50 3.70 2.83
CA ALA A 79 -9.65 3.23 3.61
C ALA A 79 -10.91 3.95 3.13
N GLY A 80 -11.98 3.20 2.90
CA GLY A 80 -13.21 3.77 2.41
C GLY A 80 -13.31 3.94 0.90
N ARG A 81 -12.22 3.67 0.16
CA ARG A 81 -12.25 3.71 -1.31
C ARG A 81 -12.65 2.34 -1.87
N SER A 82 -13.11 2.34 -3.11
CA SER A 82 -13.53 1.12 -3.80
C SER A 82 -12.32 0.36 -4.32
N ILE A 83 -11.71 -0.45 -3.44
CA ILE A 83 -10.61 -1.33 -3.79
C ILE A 83 -11.16 -2.76 -3.79
N ALA A 84 -10.98 -3.49 -4.89
CA ALA A 84 -11.57 -4.81 -5.04
C ALA A 84 -10.87 -5.86 -4.19
N VAL A 85 -9.54 -5.78 -4.08
CA VAL A 85 -8.75 -6.76 -3.34
C VAL A 85 -7.39 -6.14 -3.01
N ALA A 86 -6.79 -6.59 -1.91
CA ALA A 86 -5.44 -6.20 -1.52
C ALA A 86 -4.57 -7.42 -1.25
N TYR A 87 -3.34 -7.37 -1.70
CA TYR A 87 -2.31 -8.36 -1.37
C TYR A 87 -1.21 -7.62 -0.62
N PHE A 88 -1.08 -7.89 0.67
CA PHE A 88 -0.06 -7.25 1.50
C PHE A 88 1.08 -8.23 1.73
N ILE A 89 2.29 -7.80 1.42
CA ILE A 89 3.49 -8.61 1.53
C ILE A 89 4.31 -8.06 2.67
N SER A 90 4.50 -8.88 3.71
CA SER A 90 5.22 -8.50 4.94
C SER A 90 4.79 -7.13 5.44
N PRO A 91 3.48 -6.91 5.64
CA PRO A 91 2.97 -5.57 5.89
C PRO A 91 3.40 -5.02 7.24
N ILE A 92 3.60 -3.71 7.26
CA ILE A 92 3.71 -2.96 8.50
C ILE A 92 2.31 -2.42 8.77
N VAL A 93 1.70 -2.85 9.86
CA VAL A 93 0.33 -2.46 10.22
C VAL A 93 0.28 -1.52 11.42
N ASP A 94 1.38 -1.41 12.16
CA ASP A 94 1.47 -0.54 13.33
C ASP A 94 2.90 -0.02 13.46
N LEU A 95 3.10 1.25 13.11
CA LEU A 95 4.43 1.86 13.15
C LEU A 95 5.00 1.92 14.57
N GLU A 96 4.16 1.93 15.60
CA GLU A 96 4.65 2.00 16.98
C GLU A 96 5.31 0.69 17.43
N ARG A 97 5.06 -0.41 16.73
CA ARG A 97 5.56 -1.74 17.10
C ARG A 97 6.76 -2.21 16.30
N ILE A 98 7.29 -1.36 15.43
CA ILE A 98 8.46 -1.74 14.65
C ILE A 98 9.70 -1.63 15.52
N GLU A 99 10.39 -2.76 15.71
CA GLU A 99 11.62 -2.79 16.51
C GLU A 99 12.70 -1.94 15.86
N GLY A 100 13.38 -1.14 16.66
CA GLY A 100 14.46 -0.29 16.19
C GLY A 100 14.02 1.00 15.52
N VAL A 101 12.72 1.24 15.43
CA VAL A 101 12.19 2.49 14.86
C VAL A 101 11.71 3.38 15.98
N THR A 102 12.20 4.61 16.00
CA THR A 102 11.72 5.64 16.93
C THR A 102 10.90 6.63 16.13
N LEU A 103 9.61 6.71 16.41
CA LEU A 103 8.74 7.68 15.76
C LEU A 103 8.86 9.02 16.48
N ASP A 104 8.89 10.10 15.70
CA ASP A 104 8.82 11.42 16.29
C ASP A 104 7.39 11.69 16.79
N GLU A 105 7.24 12.78 17.54
CA GLU A 105 5.98 13.14 18.17
C GLU A 105 4.86 13.36 17.15
N GLU A 106 5.20 13.91 16.00
CA GLU A 106 4.25 14.19 14.94
C GLU A 106 3.66 12.89 14.35
N HIS A 107 4.51 11.89 14.09
CA HIS A 107 4.06 10.59 13.61
C HIS A 107 3.18 9.90 14.63
N LEU A 108 3.58 9.90 15.89
CA LEU A 108 2.80 9.27 16.96
C LEU A 108 1.42 9.91 17.07
N ARG A 109 1.37 11.23 17.00
CA ARG A 109 0.09 11.93 17.07
C ARG A 109 -0.83 11.56 15.92
N TYR A 110 -0.28 11.52 14.70
CA TYR A 110 -1.06 11.15 13.53
C TYR A 110 -1.62 9.73 13.66
N VAL A 111 -0.77 8.77 13.99
CA VAL A 111 -1.17 7.36 14.12
C VAL A 111 -2.27 7.17 15.15
N ARG A 112 -2.18 7.87 16.28
CA ARG A 112 -3.17 7.76 17.36
C ARG A 112 -4.48 8.46 17.04
N GLN A 113 -4.45 9.51 16.22
CA GLN A 113 -5.65 10.24 15.83
C GLN A 113 -6.33 9.65 14.59
N HIS A 114 -5.66 8.79 13.86
CA HIS A 114 -6.17 8.21 12.62
C HIS A 114 -6.11 6.67 12.69
N PRO A 115 -6.96 6.04 13.52
CA PRO A 115 -6.98 4.59 13.59
C PRO A 115 -7.37 4.00 12.23
N ILE A 116 -6.72 2.90 11.89
CA ILE A 116 -6.94 2.26 10.60
C ILE A 116 -8.29 1.54 10.60
N ASP A 117 -9.13 1.85 9.62
CA ASP A 117 -10.41 1.17 9.41
C ASP A 117 -10.38 0.53 8.01
N TRP A 118 -9.67 -0.58 7.90
CA TRP A 118 -9.45 -1.25 6.62
C TRP A 118 -10.42 -2.40 6.45
N ARG A 119 -11.26 -2.33 5.43
CA ARG A 119 -12.32 -3.29 5.18
C ARG A 119 -12.25 -4.00 3.83
N VAL A 120 -11.17 -3.76 3.09
CA VAL A 120 -10.95 -4.37 1.79
C VAL A 120 -10.61 -5.86 1.99
N PRO A 121 -11.14 -6.78 1.17
CA PRO A 121 -10.70 -8.17 1.18
C PRO A 121 -9.19 -8.24 0.96
N THR A 122 -8.46 -8.83 1.91
CA THR A 122 -7.01 -8.74 1.93
C THR A 122 -6.36 -10.09 2.16
N HIS A 123 -5.33 -10.38 1.36
CA HIS A 123 -4.46 -11.55 1.53
C HIS A 123 -3.12 -11.08 2.06
N ILE A 124 -2.65 -11.70 3.13
CA ILE A 124 -1.37 -11.32 3.74
C ILE A 124 -0.37 -12.43 3.50
N LEU A 125 0.80 -12.05 2.98
CA LEU A 125 1.87 -12.97 2.63
C LEU A 125 3.16 -12.55 3.34
N TYR A 126 3.86 -13.53 3.91
CA TYR A 126 5.15 -13.29 4.57
C TYR A 126 6.22 -14.10 3.88
N GLY A 127 7.43 -13.52 3.76
CA GLY A 127 8.58 -14.26 3.25
C GLY A 127 9.11 -15.22 4.32
N GLU A 128 9.85 -16.27 3.89
CA GLU A 128 10.38 -17.27 4.79
C GLU A 128 11.34 -16.70 5.84
N ASN A 129 12.05 -15.65 5.48
CA ASN A 129 13.05 -15.03 6.36
C ASN A 129 12.64 -13.66 6.86
N ASP A 130 11.35 -13.40 6.91
CA ASP A 130 10.82 -12.11 7.33
C ASP A 130 10.85 -12.01 8.85
N ASN A 131 11.70 -11.11 9.36
CA ASN A 131 11.86 -10.88 10.78
C ASN A 131 11.21 -9.59 11.27
N LEU A 132 10.47 -8.90 10.41
CA LEU A 132 9.88 -7.61 10.75
C LEU A 132 8.46 -7.71 11.30
N THR A 133 7.93 -8.90 11.30
CA THR A 133 6.53 -9.13 11.74
C THR A 133 6.44 -10.04 13.00
#